data_88006c3dbc9a927a7c12fb4ebf33effc
#
_entry.id   88006c3dbc9a927a7c12fb4ebf33effc
#
_cell.length_a   1.000
_cell.length_b   1.000
_cell.length_c   1.000
_cell.angle_alpha   90.00
_cell.angle_beta   90.00
_cell.angle_gamma   90.00
#
_symmetry.space_group_name_H-M   'P 1'
#
loop_
_entity.id
_entity.type
_entity.pdbx_description
1 polymer ?
#
loop_
_entity_poly.entity_id
_entity_poly.type
_entity_poly.pdbx_seq_one_letter_code
_entity_poly.pdbx_strand_id
1 'polypeptide(L)'
;MFIKDIDFHVVFSDFSQKHYLKRFKKKYTKEWEFTEKAIIESLKRIYRLKDTNRLDCIKFSAPYGLFKFDFAVAGTQKSPKKSGNRIILFLDNEQENVNILLIYHKDDLEKRRSETEAWKYLIKHNFPNIWKKLFNNFDEI
;
A
#
# COMPACT_ATOMS: atom_id res chain seq x y z
N MET A 1 -6.81 10.91 13.25
CA MET A 1 -6.94 9.86 12.22
C MET A 1 -7.99 8.85 12.66
N PHE A 2 -8.93 8.54 11.79
CA PHE A 2 -10.02 7.63 12.11
C PHE A 2 -10.05 6.47 11.12
N ILE A 3 -9.97 5.23 11.65
CA ILE A 3 -10.17 4.01 10.88
C ILE A 3 -11.23 3.21 11.62
N LYS A 4 -12.31 2.85 10.93
CA LYS A 4 -13.39 2.04 11.53
C LYS A 4 -12.85 0.72 12.06
N ASP A 5 -13.33 0.31 13.22
CA ASP A 5 -12.94 -0.94 13.89
C ASP A 5 -13.79 -2.11 13.35
N ILE A 6 -13.66 -2.35 12.05
CA ILE A 6 -14.41 -3.37 11.30
C ILE A 6 -13.49 -4.02 10.29
N ASP A 7 -13.95 -5.13 9.70
CA ASP A 7 -13.24 -5.77 8.59
C ASP A 7 -13.48 -5.01 7.29
N PHE A 8 -12.40 -4.73 6.57
CA PHE A 8 -12.45 -4.03 5.28
C PHE A 8 -12.34 -5.02 4.13
N HIS A 9 -12.88 -4.66 2.99
CA HIS A 9 -12.70 -5.40 1.75
C HIS A 9 -11.38 -4.96 1.11
N VAL A 10 -10.46 -5.91 0.90
CA VAL A 10 -9.12 -5.62 0.36
C VAL A 10 -9.06 -6.03 -1.10
N VAL A 11 -8.65 -5.11 -1.96
CA VAL A 11 -8.48 -5.38 -3.39
C VAL A 11 -7.13 -4.88 -3.86
N PHE A 12 -6.53 -5.57 -4.82
CA PHE A 12 -5.37 -5.09 -5.56
C PHE A 12 -5.86 -4.34 -6.79
N SER A 13 -5.39 -3.11 -6.98
CA SER A 13 -5.70 -2.34 -8.17
C SER A 13 -5.19 -3.06 -9.43
N ASP A 14 -5.83 -2.79 -10.57
CA ASP A 14 -5.36 -3.33 -11.86
C ASP A 14 -3.93 -2.91 -12.14
N PHE A 15 -3.58 -1.68 -11.80
CA PHE A 15 -2.23 -1.14 -11.97
C PHE A 15 -1.21 -1.96 -11.18
N SER A 16 -1.48 -2.23 -9.90
CA SER A 16 -0.57 -3.02 -9.06
C SER A 16 -0.43 -4.45 -9.58
N GLN A 17 -1.51 -5.05 -10.03
CA GLN A 17 -1.49 -6.41 -10.59
C GLN A 17 -0.64 -6.50 -11.85
N LYS A 18 -0.80 -5.54 -12.77
CA LYS A 18 -0.10 -5.56 -14.06
C LYS A 18 1.38 -5.23 -13.94
N HIS A 19 1.74 -4.27 -13.08
CA HIS A 19 3.09 -3.70 -13.10
C HIS A 19 4.00 -4.24 -12.01
N TYR A 20 3.45 -4.69 -10.88
CA TYR A 20 4.28 -5.02 -9.71
C TYR A 20 4.04 -6.40 -9.14
N LEU A 21 2.78 -6.81 -9.01
CA LEU A 21 2.44 -8.08 -8.36
C LEU A 21 3.09 -9.27 -9.06
N LYS A 22 3.17 -9.21 -10.38
CA LYS A 22 3.79 -10.26 -11.20
C LYS A 22 5.25 -10.48 -10.84
N ARG A 23 5.97 -9.41 -10.49
CA ARG A 23 7.39 -9.51 -10.10
C ARG A 23 7.56 -10.33 -8.82
N PHE A 24 6.69 -10.08 -7.84
CA PHE A 24 6.72 -10.84 -6.60
C PHE A 24 6.36 -12.30 -6.83
N LYS A 25 5.34 -12.57 -7.62
CA LYS A 25 4.93 -13.94 -7.94
C LYS A 25 6.05 -14.71 -8.65
N LYS A 26 6.76 -14.05 -9.56
CA LYS A 26 7.86 -14.66 -10.29
C LYS A 26 9.08 -14.90 -9.41
N LYS A 27 9.42 -13.93 -8.55
CA LYS A 27 10.59 -14.01 -7.68
C LYS A 27 10.40 -14.99 -6.53
N TYR A 28 9.19 -15.04 -5.96
CA TYR A 28 8.88 -15.83 -4.76
C TYR A 28 7.77 -16.84 -5.05
N THR A 29 8.01 -17.72 -5.99
CA THR A 29 6.99 -18.63 -6.53
C THR A 29 6.23 -19.43 -5.48
N LYS A 30 6.94 -19.99 -4.50
CA LYS A 30 6.34 -20.82 -3.44
C LYS A 30 5.82 -20.00 -2.28
N GLU A 31 6.54 -18.94 -1.92
CA GLU A 31 6.26 -18.14 -0.73
C GLU A 31 5.18 -17.10 -0.98
N TRP A 32 4.94 -16.74 -2.25
CA TRP A 32 4.07 -15.60 -2.55
C TRP A 32 2.62 -15.84 -2.19
N GLU A 33 2.08 -17.00 -2.47
CA GLU A 33 0.69 -17.30 -2.13
C GLU A 33 0.41 -17.10 -0.65
N PHE A 34 1.32 -17.61 0.19
CA PHE A 34 1.23 -17.46 1.64
C PHE A 34 1.36 -15.99 2.05
N THR A 35 2.32 -15.28 1.46
CA THR A 35 2.56 -13.87 1.74
C THR A 35 1.35 -13.01 1.36
N GLU A 36 0.78 -13.27 0.18
CA GLU A 36 -0.39 -12.53 -0.29
C GLU A 36 -1.58 -12.71 0.64
N LYS A 37 -1.83 -13.93 1.10
CA LYS A 37 -2.88 -14.19 2.09
C LYS A 37 -2.64 -13.44 3.39
N ALA A 38 -1.40 -13.41 3.85
CA ALA A 38 -1.04 -12.70 5.08
C ALA A 38 -1.25 -11.18 4.93
N ILE A 39 -0.92 -10.63 3.77
CA ILE A 39 -1.16 -9.22 3.46
C ILE A 39 -2.65 -8.92 3.52
N ILE A 40 -3.46 -9.71 2.83
CA ILE A 40 -4.91 -9.51 2.78
C ILE A 40 -5.51 -9.60 4.18
N GLU A 41 -5.12 -10.59 4.97
CA GLU A 41 -5.62 -10.74 6.33
C GLU A 41 -5.21 -9.58 7.24
N SER A 42 -3.99 -9.08 7.09
CA SER A 42 -3.53 -7.93 7.87
C SER A 42 -4.30 -6.67 7.50
N LEU A 43 -4.45 -6.39 6.22
CA LEU A 43 -5.13 -5.17 5.75
C LEU A 43 -6.64 -5.23 5.91
N LYS A 44 -7.21 -6.42 5.90
CA LYS A 44 -8.63 -6.62 6.25
C LYS A 44 -8.93 -6.05 7.63
N ARG A 45 -7.99 -6.21 8.55
CA ARG A 45 -8.10 -5.70 9.92
C ARG A 45 -7.16 -4.52 10.14
N ILE A 46 -7.17 -3.57 9.20
CA ILE A 46 -6.24 -2.44 9.21
C ILE A 46 -6.32 -1.62 10.51
N TYR A 47 -7.47 -1.59 11.15
CA TYR A 47 -7.63 -0.90 12.43
C TYR A 47 -6.67 -1.41 13.51
N ARG A 48 -6.21 -2.66 13.41
CA ARG A 48 -5.24 -3.24 14.35
C ARG A 48 -3.81 -2.78 14.08
N LEU A 49 -3.56 -2.21 12.91
CA LEU A 49 -2.22 -1.80 12.49
C LEU A 49 -1.93 -0.32 12.79
N LYS A 50 -2.95 0.47 13.11
CA LYS A 50 -2.83 1.93 13.21
C LYS A 50 -1.79 2.43 14.20
N ASP A 51 -1.50 1.67 15.25
CA ASP A 51 -0.51 2.05 16.26
C ASP A 51 0.78 1.25 16.17
N THR A 52 0.97 0.53 15.07
CA THR A 52 2.19 -0.25 14.84
C THR A 52 3.14 0.53 13.93
N ASN A 53 4.41 0.11 13.92
CA ASN A 53 5.40 0.71 13.02
C ASN A 53 5.32 0.17 11.60
N ARG A 54 4.38 -0.73 11.31
CA ARG A 54 4.19 -1.30 9.97
C ARG A 54 3.29 -0.45 9.08
N LEU A 55 2.48 0.42 9.68
CA LEU A 55 1.51 1.24 8.94
C LEU A 55 1.78 2.71 9.22
N ASP A 56 2.12 3.45 8.17
CA ASP A 56 2.35 4.90 8.26
C ASP A 56 1.25 5.65 7.51
N CYS A 57 0.63 6.61 8.19
CA CYS A 57 -0.34 7.49 7.54
C CYS A 57 0.39 8.57 6.76
N ILE A 58 0.15 8.62 5.45
CA ILE A 58 0.74 9.62 4.57
C ILE A 58 -0.16 10.86 4.54
N LYS A 59 -1.45 10.65 4.34
CA LYS A 59 -2.43 11.72 4.28
C LYS A 59 -3.79 11.17 4.69
N PHE A 60 -4.49 11.88 5.55
CA PHE A 60 -5.85 11.52 5.93
C PHE A 60 -6.77 12.72 5.70
N SER A 61 -7.78 12.52 4.86
CA SER A 61 -8.83 13.50 4.59
C SER A 61 -10.16 12.74 4.66
N ALA A 62 -10.78 12.77 5.83
CA ALA A 62 -11.95 11.93 6.11
C ALA A 62 -12.99 12.00 4.99
N PRO A 63 -13.56 10.88 4.53
CA PRO A 63 -13.41 9.52 5.08
C PRO A 63 -12.24 8.74 4.48
N TYR A 64 -11.30 9.40 3.81
CA TYR A 64 -10.25 8.77 3.00
C TYR A 64 -8.88 8.85 3.67
N GLY A 65 -8.04 7.85 3.40
CA GLY A 65 -6.66 7.86 3.86
C GLY A 65 -5.72 7.23 2.84
N LEU A 66 -4.49 7.73 2.82
CA LEU A 66 -3.39 7.14 2.05
C LEU A 66 -2.35 6.67 3.04
N PHE A 67 -1.98 5.40 2.95
CA PHE A 67 -1.09 4.76 3.91
C PHE A 67 0.03 3.99 3.21
N LYS A 68 1.15 3.89 3.90
CA LYS A 68 2.24 3.01 3.52
C LYS A 68 2.29 1.84 4.50
N PHE A 69 2.33 0.63 3.97
CA PHE A 69 2.38 -0.59 4.76
C PHE A 69 3.63 -1.39 4.39
N ASP A 70 4.43 -1.72 5.39
CA ASP A 70 5.64 -2.54 5.23
C ASP A 70 5.29 -4.00 5.42
N PHE A 71 5.76 -4.87 4.52
CA PHE A 71 5.53 -6.30 4.64
C PHE A 71 6.81 -7.09 4.36
N ALA A 72 6.87 -8.32 4.89
CA ALA A 72 7.96 -9.23 4.60
C ALA A 72 7.43 -10.43 3.83
N VAL A 73 8.23 -10.92 2.88
CA VAL A 73 7.91 -12.17 2.18
C VAL A 73 8.24 -13.35 3.10
N ALA A 74 7.29 -14.29 3.19
CA ALA A 74 7.45 -15.48 4.03
C ALA A 74 8.77 -16.22 3.70
N GLY A 75 9.47 -16.66 4.73
CA GLY A 75 10.70 -17.42 4.57
C GLY A 75 11.96 -16.60 4.34
N THR A 76 11.87 -15.27 4.20
CA THR A 76 13.06 -14.45 3.97
C THR A 76 13.79 -14.06 5.26
N GLN A 77 13.20 -14.31 6.41
CA GLN A 77 13.77 -14.00 7.73
C GLN A 77 14.10 -12.53 7.95
N LYS A 78 13.43 -11.64 7.24
CA LYS A 78 13.56 -10.20 7.41
C LYS A 78 12.32 -9.65 8.10
N SER A 79 12.50 -8.64 8.96
CA SER A 79 11.36 -7.92 9.50
C SER A 79 10.68 -7.12 8.37
N PRO A 80 9.39 -6.80 8.51
CA PRO A 80 8.70 -6.00 7.48
C PRO A 80 9.43 -4.71 7.15
N LYS A 81 9.89 -3.98 8.17
CA LYS A 81 10.58 -2.70 7.97
C LYS A 81 11.89 -2.84 7.22
N LYS A 82 12.68 -3.88 7.52
CA LYS A 82 13.98 -4.12 6.90
C LYS A 82 13.90 -4.78 5.53
N SER A 83 12.76 -5.37 5.19
CA SER A 83 12.58 -6.08 3.93
C SER A 83 12.70 -5.16 2.71
N GLY A 84 12.32 -3.90 2.85
CA GLY A 84 12.22 -2.97 1.73
C GLY A 84 10.95 -3.13 0.91
N ASN A 85 10.09 -4.09 1.28
CA ASN A 85 8.83 -4.35 0.57
C ASN A 85 7.73 -3.46 1.13
N ARG A 86 7.02 -2.77 0.24
CA ARG A 86 6.05 -1.76 0.63
C ARG A 86 4.78 -1.84 -0.19
N ILE A 87 3.69 -1.43 0.44
CA ILE A 87 2.41 -1.22 -0.20
C ILE A 87 2.00 0.22 0.04
N ILE A 88 1.51 0.88 -1.01
CA ILE A 88 0.78 2.14 -0.88
C ILE A 88 -0.68 1.79 -1.09
N LEU A 89 -1.51 2.11 -0.11
CA LEU A 89 -2.92 1.77 -0.15
C LEU A 89 -3.80 2.98 0.07
N PHE A 90 -4.99 2.93 -0.52
CA PHE A 90 -6.05 3.91 -0.32
C PHE A 90 -7.13 3.28 0.54
N LEU A 91 -7.43 3.93 1.65
CA LEU A 91 -8.47 3.50 2.59
C LEU A 91 -9.70 4.36 2.38
N ASP A 92 -10.84 3.71 2.19
CA ASP A 92 -12.14 4.36 2.09
C ASP A 92 -13.01 3.86 3.24
N ASN A 93 -13.15 4.68 4.28
CA ASN A 93 -13.98 4.33 5.44
C ASN A 93 -15.46 4.25 5.10
N GLU A 94 -15.90 5.01 4.11
CA GLU A 94 -17.31 5.06 3.74
C GLU A 94 -17.74 3.78 3.02
N GLN A 95 -16.94 3.33 2.05
CA GLN A 95 -17.21 2.10 1.29
C GLN A 95 -16.58 0.87 1.97
N GLU A 96 -15.83 1.07 3.04
CA GLU A 96 -15.17 0.00 3.79
C GLU A 96 -14.22 -0.84 2.93
N ASN A 97 -13.45 -0.14 2.11
CA ASN A 97 -12.49 -0.74 1.18
C ASN A 97 -11.06 -0.33 1.48
N VAL A 98 -10.14 -1.27 1.29
CA VAL A 98 -8.71 -1.01 1.20
C VAL A 98 -8.30 -1.36 -0.22
N ASN A 99 -7.85 -0.37 -0.98
CA ASN A 99 -7.40 -0.54 -2.34
C ASN A 99 -5.87 -0.46 -2.38
N ILE A 100 -5.22 -1.56 -2.74
CA ILE A 100 -3.78 -1.62 -2.87
C ILE A 100 -3.40 -0.98 -4.21
N LEU A 101 -2.85 0.24 -4.16
CA LEU A 101 -2.51 1.01 -5.34
C LEU A 101 -1.17 0.59 -5.92
N LEU A 102 -0.18 0.40 -5.05
CA LEU A 102 1.17 -0.03 -5.43
C LEU A 102 1.63 -1.11 -4.47
N ILE A 103 2.41 -2.07 -5.00
CA ILE A 103 3.14 -3.04 -4.20
C ILE A 103 4.52 -3.17 -4.84
N TYR A 104 5.59 -2.87 -4.08
CA TYR A 104 6.92 -2.76 -4.66
C TYR A 104 8.01 -3.04 -3.63
N HIS A 105 9.20 -3.39 -4.14
CA HIS A 105 10.42 -3.31 -3.34
C HIS A 105 11.04 -1.92 -3.60
N LYS A 106 11.55 -1.29 -2.55
CA LYS A 106 12.06 0.09 -2.64
C LYS A 106 13.13 0.28 -3.73
N ASP A 107 13.91 -0.76 -4.04
CA ASP A 107 14.95 -0.69 -5.06
C ASP A 107 14.42 -0.87 -6.49
N ASP A 108 13.14 -1.22 -6.64
CA ASP A 108 12.50 -1.42 -7.95
C ASP A 108 11.86 -0.14 -8.50
N LEU A 109 11.81 0.92 -7.70
CA LEU A 109 11.31 2.21 -8.16
C LEU A 109 12.38 2.98 -8.90
N GLU A 110 11.98 4.02 -9.64
CA GLU A 110 12.91 4.84 -10.40
C GLU A 110 13.99 5.44 -9.51
N LYS A 111 15.27 5.19 -9.86
CA LYS A 111 16.41 5.56 -9.03
C LYS A 111 16.79 7.05 -9.11
N ARG A 112 16.24 7.79 -10.07
CA ARG A 112 16.51 9.23 -10.22
C ARG A 112 15.78 10.06 -9.17
N ARG A 113 14.85 9.44 -8.46
CA ARG A 113 13.99 10.09 -7.48
C ARG A 113 14.13 9.36 -6.15
N SER A 114 13.80 10.06 -5.06
CA SER A 114 13.64 9.37 -3.79
C SER A 114 12.46 8.40 -3.90
N GLU A 115 12.41 7.44 -2.99
CA GLU A 115 11.29 6.49 -2.93
C GLU A 115 9.95 7.25 -2.85
N THR A 116 9.88 8.24 -1.98
CA THR A 116 8.68 9.04 -1.77
C THR A 116 8.25 9.78 -3.04
N GLU A 117 9.18 10.43 -3.71
CA GLU A 117 8.87 11.14 -4.96
C GLU A 117 8.39 10.18 -6.04
N ALA A 118 9.02 9.00 -6.12
CA ALA A 118 8.67 8.01 -7.13
C ALA A 118 7.24 7.50 -6.94
N TRP A 119 6.85 7.07 -5.71
CA TRP A 119 5.50 6.57 -5.54
C TRP A 119 4.44 7.68 -5.62
N LYS A 120 4.77 8.91 -5.19
CA LYS A 120 3.85 10.05 -5.34
C LYS A 120 3.55 10.32 -6.81
N TYR A 121 4.58 10.31 -7.65
CA TYR A 121 4.42 10.46 -9.09
C TYR A 121 3.48 9.39 -9.65
N LEU A 122 3.69 8.14 -9.28
CA LEU A 122 2.89 7.02 -9.76
C LEU A 122 1.42 7.16 -9.34
N ILE A 123 1.16 7.53 -8.09
CA ILE A 123 -0.21 7.71 -7.60
C ILE A 123 -0.90 8.86 -8.32
N LYS A 124 -0.24 9.99 -8.44
CA LYS A 124 -0.81 11.17 -9.09
C LYS A 124 -1.16 10.91 -10.55
N HIS A 125 -0.28 10.21 -11.28
CA HIS A 125 -0.49 9.93 -12.70
C HIS A 125 -1.46 8.80 -12.98
N ASN A 126 -1.48 7.76 -12.15
CA ASN A 126 -2.28 6.57 -12.41
C ASN A 126 -3.58 6.52 -11.64
N PHE A 127 -3.71 7.33 -10.60
CA PHE A 127 -4.91 7.38 -9.75
C PHE A 127 -5.32 8.83 -9.48
N PRO A 128 -5.57 9.62 -10.54
CA PRO A 128 -5.85 11.06 -10.37
C PRO A 128 -7.10 11.34 -9.53
N ASN A 129 -8.13 10.49 -9.61
CA ASN A 129 -9.34 10.68 -8.82
C ASN A 129 -9.09 10.43 -7.33
N ILE A 130 -8.26 9.44 -7.00
CA ILE A 130 -7.86 9.16 -5.61
C ILE A 130 -7.01 10.32 -5.09
N TRP A 131 -6.09 10.82 -5.91
CA TRP A 131 -5.26 11.96 -5.55
C TRP A 131 -6.12 13.16 -5.17
N LYS A 132 -7.15 13.46 -5.98
CA LYS A 132 -8.07 14.59 -5.72
C LYS A 132 -8.88 14.43 -4.44
N LYS A 133 -9.25 13.21 -4.07
CA LYS A 133 -9.98 12.95 -2.82
C LYS A 133 -9.13 13.21 -1.60
N LEU A 134 -7.82 13.00 -1.70
CA LEU A 134 -6.89 13.14 -0.59
C LEU A 134 -6.27 14.52 -0.52
N PHE A 135 -5.99 15.11 -1.67
CA PHE A 135 -5.33 16.40 -1.79
C PHE A 135 -6.22 17.34 -2.60
N ASN A 136 -6.32 18.58 -2.15
CA ASN A 136 -7.04 19.57 -2.94
C ASN A 136 -6.13 20.05 -4.09
N ASN A 137 -6.66 20.95 -4.94
CA ASN A 137 -5.94 21.43 -6.14
C ASN A 137 -4.66 22.20 -5.83
N PHE A 138 -4.46 22.62 -4.58
CA PHE A 138 -3.32 23.41 -4.16
C PHE A 138 -2.26 22.60 -3.43
N ASP A 139 -2.52 21.34 -3.16
CA ASP A 139 -1.56 20.47 -2.49
C ASP A 139 -0.43 20.12 -3.43
N GLU A 140 0.80 20.34 -2.97
CA GLU A 140 2.00 20.01 -3.72
C GLU A 140 2.52 18.62 -3.38
N ILE A 141 3.23 18.08 -4.32
CA ILE A 141 3.92 16.81 -4.09
C ILE A 141 5.21 17.07 -3.33
#